data_0aa85ad75a52484bda9b3191b9252d66
#
_entry.id   0aa85ad75a52484bda9b3191b9252d66
#
_cell.length_a   1.000
_cell.length_b   1.000
_cell.length_c   1.000
_cell.angle_alpha   90.00
_cell.angle_beta   90.00
_cell.angle_gamma   90.00
#
_symmetry.space_group_name_H-M   'P 1'
#
loop_
_entity.id
_entity.type
_entity.pdbx_description
1 polymer ?
#
loop_
_entity_poly.entity_id
_entity_poly.type
_entity_poly.pdbx_seq_one_letter_code
_entity_poly.pdbx_strand_id
1 'polypeptide(L)'
;DLQIAADNENGNICIASFFADGKYAAPRGIFLCNFDEGKQATTAIHFVPIVLQISKSNTDLKDLRVRNLFLKRDGGVEIVAEKYYQNIRTINSINPIVNSSFMTGPDNARSVTEFYYDEVYIFNFKVDGSLHWSQTILKEQLSTDDGGIFSSFAPFRYPIGNVYLFNDLSSNATRLLASYISSTGEMSMKEIQTSEQIDEWNIMPRSGKQISKSELIIPCMIKNNVSFLKIKF
;
A
#
# COMPACT_ATOMS: atom_id res chain seq x y z
N ASP A 1 7.43 9.65 5.86
CA ASP A 1 7.70 8.68 4.77
C ASP A 1 8.16 9.44 3.53
N LEU A 2 9.44 9.34 3.22
CA LEU A 2 10.05 9.93 2.05
C LEU A 2 10.36 8.82 1.05
N GLN A 3 10.00 9.02 -0.22
CA GLN A 3 10.35 8.13 -1.32
C GLN A 3 11.25 8.87 -2.31
N ILE A 4 12.19 8.14 -2.88
CA ILE A 4 13.12 8.65 -3.88
C ILE A 4 13.07 7.69 -5.08
N ALA A 5 12.94 8.24 -6.27
CA ALA A 5 13.04 7.51 -7.52
C ALA A 5 14.05 8.19 -8.44
N ALA A 6 14.91 7.39 -9.06
CA ALA A 6 15.85 7.85 -10.07
C ALA A 6 15.43 7.36 -11.45
N ASP A 7 15.56 8.23 -12.44
CA ASP A 7 15.41 7.87 -13.84
C ASP A 7 16.76 7.35 -14.37
N ASN A 8 16.81 6.07 -14.65
CA ASN A 8 18.05 5.43 -15.11
C ASN A 8 18.46 5.84 -16.55
N GLU A 9 17.59 6.53 -17.29
CA GLU A 9 17.89 6.98 -18.65
C GLU A 9 18.62 8.35 -18.65
N ASN A 10 18.29 9.23 -17.70
CA ASN A 10 18.83 10.59 -17.66
C ASN A 10 19.42 11.01 -16.30
N GLY A 11 19.39 10.11 -15.30
CA GLY A 11 19.93 10.36 -13.96
C GLY A 11 19.08 11.30 -13.09
N ASN A 12 17.96 11.80 -13.60
CA ASN A 12 17.09 12.71 -12.84
C ASN A 12 16.49 12.00 -11.63
N ILE A 13 16.36 12.72 -10.53
CA ILE A 13 15.85 12.22 -9.26
C ILE A 13 14.55 12.96 -8.92
N CYS A 14 13.54 12.21 -8.54
CA CYS A 14 12.33 12.74 -7.93
C CYS A 14 12.23 12.28 -6.48
N ILE A 15 11.90 13.22 -5.60
CA ILE A 15 11.66 12.97 -4.18
C ILE A 15 10.21 13.32 -3.88
N ALA A 16 9.51 12.42 -3.20
CA ALA A 16 8.13 12.64 -2.79
C ALA A 16 7.91 12.30 -1.31
N SER A 17 7.07 13.09 -0.66
CA SER A 17 6.64 12.88 0.72
C SER A 17 5.30 13.56 0.96
N PHE A 18 4.67 13.31 2.09
CA PHE A 18 3.61 14.18 2.61
C PHE A 18 4.23 15.39 3.32
N PHE A 19 3.59 16.56 3.22
CA PHE A 19 3.98 17.74 3.97
C PHE A 19 2.91 18.17 4.95
N ALA A 20 3.34 18.85 6.03
CA ALA A 20 2.48 19.39 7.07
C ALA A 20 3.00 20.78 7.49
N ASP A 21 2.12 21.61 8.08
CA ASP A 21 2.50 22.97 8.51
C ASP A 21 3.32 23.00 9.82
N GLY A 22 3.55 21.87 10.44
CA GLY A 22 4.34 21.75 11.66
C GLY A 22 4.63 20.31 12.06
N LYS A 23 5.57 20.14 12.98
CA LYS A 23 6.08 18.84 13.42
C LYS A 23 5.01 17.83 13.85
N TYR A 24 3.91 18.33 14.43
CA TYR A 24 2.82 17.49 14.96
C TYR A 24 1.50 17.72 14.24
N ALA A 25 1.51 18.51 13.17
CA ALA A 25 0.31 18.76 12.37
C ALA A 25 0.00 17.56 11.47
N ALA A 26 -1.28 17.33 11.17
CA ALA A 26 -1.68 16.38 10.17
C ALA A 26 -1.13 16.79 8.79
N PRO A 27 -0.73 15.84 7.95
CA PRO A 27 -0.33 16.12 6.57
C PRO A 27 -1.45 16.87 5.83
N ARG A 28 -1.07 17.81 4.96
CA ARG A 28 -1.99 18.63 4.16
C ARG A 28 -1.93 18.33 2.67
N GLY A 29 -0.89 17.64 2.25
CA GLY A 29 -0.70 17.37 0.83
C GLY A 29 0.61 16.66 0.53
N ILE A 30 0.98 16.65 -0.74
CA ILE A 30 2.18 16.00 -1.25
C ILE A 30 3.24 17.06 -1.59
N PHE A 31 4.45 16.81 -1.11
CA PHE A 31 5.67 17.48 -1.49
C PHE A 31 6.33 16.70 -2.64
N LEU A 32 6.72 17.39 -3.70
CA LEU A 32 7.49 16.89 -4.82
C LEU A 32 8.72 17.74 -5.03
N CYS A 33 9.87 17.11 -5.22
CA CYS A 33 11.12 17.78 -5.56
C CYS A 33 11.81 17.04 -6.70
N ASN A 34 12.12 17.74 -7.77
CA ASN A 34 12.83 17.20 -8.93
C ASN A 34 14.24 17.77 -8.98
N PHE A 35 15.22 16.89 -9.10
CA PHE A 35 16.63 17.21 -9.29
C PHE A 35 17.08 16.74 -10.67
N ASP A 36 17.74 17.61 -11.41
CA ASP A 36 18.30 17.34 -12.74
C ASP A 36 19.79 17.10 -12.60
N GLU A 37 20.24 15.86 -12.87
CA GLU A 37 21.64 15.49 -12.76
C GLU A 37 22.51 16.28 -13.73
N GLY A 38 22.07 16.49 -14.97
CA GLY A 38 22.83 17.23 -15.97
C GLY A 38 23.09 18.69 -15.59
N LYS A 39 22.15 19.30 -14.87
CA LYS A 39 22.27 20.67 -14.36
C LYS A 39 22.84 20.75 -12.96
N GLN A 40 22.98 19.63 -12.27
CA GLN A 40 23.38 19.54 -10.85
C GLN A 40 22.54 20.47 -9.95
N ALA A 41 21.24 20.55 -10.23
CA ALA A 41 20.35 21.51 -9.57
C ALA A 41 18.95 20.97 -9.37
N THR A 42 18.30 21.45 -8.31
CA THR A 42 16.86 21.28 -8.12
C THR A 42 16.13 22.10 -9.19
N THR A 43 15.30 21.44 -10.00
CA THR A 43 14.57 22.09 -11.09
C THR A 43 13.17 22.51 -10.71
N ALA A 44 12.55 21.80 -9.77
CA ALA A 44 11.20 22.11 -9.32
C ALA A 44 10.97 21.63 -7.88
N ILE A 45 10.22 22.43 -7.12
CA ILE A 45 9.69 22.08 -5.79
C ILE A 45 8.21 22.42 -5.80
N HIS A 46 7.36 21.43 -5.52
CA HIS A 46 5.91 21.60 -5.48
C HIS A 46 5.36 21.15 -4.13
N PHE A 47 4.44 21.96 -3.58
CA PHE A 47 3.62 21.62 -2.43
C PHE A 47 2.17 21.58 -2.91
N VAL A 48 1.64 20.38 -3.15
CA VAL A 48 0.30 20.17 -3.70
C VAL A 48 -0.66 19.79 -2.60
N PRO A 49 -1.59 20.70 -2.19
CA PRO A 49 -2.63 20.36 -1.23
C PRO A 49 -3.51 19.23 -1.76
N ILE A 50 -3.86 18.29 -0.90
CA ILE A 50 -4.73 17.16 -1.25
C ILE A 50 -5.94 17.18 -0.33
N VAL A 51 -7.12 17.08 -0.95
CA VAL A 51 -8.37 16.83 -0.27
C VAL A 51 -8.85 15.45 -0.68
N LEU A 52 -8.87 14.51 0.26
CA LEU A 52 -9.42 13.19 0.03
C LEU A 52 -10.94 13.25 0.13
N GLN A 53 -11.63 13.01 -0.98
CA GLN A 53 -13.07 12.85 -1.00
C GLN A 53 -13.40 11.38 -0.74
N ILE A 54 -13.66 11.03 0.52
CA ILE A 54 -14.17 9.71 0.88
C ILE A 54 -15.56 9.87 1.48
N SER A 55 -16.48 9.08 0.98
CA SER A 55 -17.93 9.20 1.23
C SER A 55 -18.37 8.91 2.68
N LYS A 56 -17.49 8.55 3.60
CA LYS A 56 -17.90 8.09 4.96
C LYS A 56 -17.08 8.58 6.15
N SER A 57 -15.92 9.19 5.98
CA SER A 57 -15.19 9.83 7.10
C SER A 57 -14.19 10.84 6.56
N ASN A 58 -13.93 11.92 7.32
CA ASN A 58 -12.75 12.76 7.09
C ASN A 58 -11.53 11.84 7.24
N THR A 59 -11.01 11.37 6.11
CA THR A 59 -9.79 10.57 6.14
C THR A 59 -8.66 11.50 6.52
N ASP A 60 -8.19 11.32 7.74
CA ASP A 60 -7.00 11.98 8.21
C ASP A 60 -5.82 11.45 7.38
N LEU A 61 -5.09 12.35 6.71
CA LEU A 61 -3.87 12.03 5.99
C LEU A 61 -2.78 11.47 6.92
N LYS A 62 -2.98 11.55 8.23
CA LYS A 62 -2.03 11.14 9.27
C LYS A 62 -1.56 9.69 9.12
N ASP A 63 -2.45 8.79 8.74
CA ASP A 63 -2.15 7.37 8.63
C ASP A 63 -1.75 6.94 7.20
N LEU A 64 -1.65 7.90 6.26
CA LEU A 64 -1.16 7.62 4.93
C LEU A 64 0.36 7.46 4.92
N ARG A 65 0.82 6.43 4.18
CA ARG A 65 2.23 6.13 3.93
C ARG A 65 2.47 6.09 2.44
N VAL A 66 3.46 6.85 1.96
CA VAL A 66 3.89 6.72 0.56
C VAL A 66 4.55 5.36 0.39
N ARG A 67 4.00 4.53 -0.48
CA ARG A 67 4.49 3.17 -0.77
C ARG A 67 5.37 3.11 -1.99
N ASN A 68 4.94 3.79 -3.05
CA ASN A 68 5.65 3.80 -4.32
C ASN A 68 5.67 5.19 -4.93
N LEU A 69 6.77 5.47 -5.62
CA LEU A 69 6.99 6.64 -6.45
C LEU A 69 7.42 6.15 -7.83
N PHE A 70 6.63 6.46 -8.85
CA PHE A 70 6.89 6.02 -10.20
C PHE A 70 7.10 7.23 -11.11
N LEU A 71 8.26 7.27 -11.76
CA LEU A 71 8.53 8.23 -12.82
C LEU A 71 7.82 7.78 -14.10
N LYS A 72 7.24 8.73 -14.82
CA LYS A 72 6.57 8.52 -16.10
C LYS A 72 7.47 8.99 -17.24
N ARG A 73 7.28 8.39 -18.41
CA ARG A 73 8.07 8.77 -19.61
C ARG A 73 7.83 10.21 -20.07
N ASP A 74 6.67 10.79 -19.75
CA ASP A 74 6.34 12.19 -20.05
C ASP A 74 6.95 13.18 -19.06
N GLY A 75 7.78 12.69 -18.11
CA GLY A 75 8.38 13.49 -17.04
C GLY A 75 7.47 13.75 -15.86
N GLY A 76 6.23 13.28 -15.89
CA GLY A 76 5.32 13.33 -14.75
C GLY A 76 5.63 12.24 -13.73
N VAL A 77 4.85 12.23 -12.65
CA VAL A 77 5.10 11.34 -11.50
C VAL A 77 3.79 10.71 -11.06
N GLU A 78 3.82 9.44 -10.66
CA GLU A 78 2.72 8.78 -9.98
C GLU A 78 3.15 8.38 -8.57
N ILE A 79 2.35 8.78 -7.59
CA ILE A 79 2.57 8.47 -6.17
C ILE A 79 1.46 7.55 -5.73
N VAL A 80 1.85 6.45 -5.09
CA VAL A 80 0.93 5.51 -4.48
C VAL A 80 1.10 5.56 -2.98
N ALA A 81 0.04 5.88 -2.28
CA ALA A 81 0.00 5.90 -0.83
C ALA A 81 -1.04 4.91 -0.31
N GLU A 82 -0.80 4.38 0.86
CA GLU A 82 -1.69 3.42 1.53
C GLU A 82 -1.96 3.90 2.95
N LYS A 83 -3.21 3.79 3.38
CA LYS A 83 -3.57 4.01 4.76
C LYS A 83 -3.12 2.81 5.59
N TYR A 84 -2.25 3.07 6.53
CA TYR A 84 -1.63 2.06 7.38
C TYR A 84 -1.48 2.54 8.81
N TYR A 85 -1.99 1.75 9.75
CA TYR A 85 -1.78 1.98 11.17
C TYR A 85 -1.74 0.66 11.95
N GLN A 86 -1.25 0.73 13.17
CA GLN A 86 -1.16 -0.38 14.10
C GLN A 86 -1.91 -0.04 15.38
N ASN A 87 -2.53 -1.05 15.97
CA ASN A 87 -3.14 -0.97 17.28
C ASN A 87 -2.63 -2.12 18.18
N ILE A 88 -2.27 -1.82 19.39
CA ILE A 88 -1.89 -2.83 20.37
C ILE A 88 -3.02 -2.95 21.38
N ARG A 89 -3.62 -4.13 21.43
CA ARG A 89 -4.71 -4.44 22.32
C ARG A 89 -4.29 -5.50 23.35
N THR A 90 -4.57 -5.23 24.63
CA THR A 90 -4.39 -6.23 25.68
C THR A 90 -5.63 -7.11 25.78
N ILE A 91 -5.47 -8.41 25.61
CA ILE A 91 -6.52 -9.41 25.80
C ILE A 91 -6.32 -10.02 27.17
N ASN A 92 -7.25 -9.76 28.09
CA ASN A 92 -7.30 -10.45 29.37
C ASN A 92 -8.04 -11.77 29.17
N SER A 93 -7.36 -12.90 29.19
CA SER A 93 -8.02 -14.19 29.22
C SER A 93 -8.61 -14.43 30.61
N ILE A 94 -9.88 -14.06 30.78
CA ILE A 94 -10.65 -14.53 31.93
C ILE A 94 -10.90 -16.01 31.69
N ASN A 95 -10.19 -16.86 32.42
CA ASN A 95 -10.44 -18.28 32.43
C ASN A 95 -11.69 -18.53 33.29
N PRO A 96 -12.88 -18.88 32.75
CA PRO A 96 -14.12 -18.99 33.50
C PRO A 96 -14.22 -20.29 34.36
N ILE A 97 -13.17 -21.07 34.46
CA ILE A 97 -13.21 -22.41 35.09
C ILE A 97 -12.24 -22.54 36.27
N VAL A 98 -12.10 -21.54 37.10
CA VAL A 98 -11.51 -21.82 38.42
C VAL A 98 -12.24 -21.04 39.51
N ASN A 99 -13.32 -21.66 39.97
CA ASN A 99 -13.97 -21.30 41.22
C ASN A 99 -13.12 -21.92 42.39
N SER A 100 -11.91 -21.41 42.61
CA SER A 100 -11.11 -21.71 43.77
C SER A 100 -10.39 -20.48 44.26
N SER A 101 -10.74 -20.07 45.46
CA SER A 101 -10.38 -18.86 46.18
C SER A 101 -8.91 -18.69 46.56
N PHE A 102 -7.97 -19.30 45.89
CA PHE A 102 -6.57 -19.29 46.29
C PHE A 102 -5.57 -19.39 45.11
N MET A 103 -5.70 -18.56 44.10
CA MET A 103 -4.54 -18.27 43.22
C MET A 103 -4.69 -16.92 42.57
N THR A 104 -4.14 -15.89 43.20
CA THR A 104 -3.69 -14.70 42.51
C THR A 104 -2.42 -15.08 41.73
N GLY A 105 -2.60 -15.79 40.62
CA GLY A 105 -1.57 -15.94 39.61
C GLY A 105 -1.45 -14.62 38.83
N PRO A 106 -0.28 -14.29 38.27
CA PRO A 106 -0.12 -13.10 37.44
C PRO A 106 -1.14 -13.16 36.31
N ASP A 107 -1.89 -12.05 36.14
CA ASP A 107 -2.82 -11.87 35.04
C ASP A 107 -2.15 -12.29 33.73
N ASN A 108 -2.68 -13.31 33.04
CA ASN A 108 -2.24 -13.73 31.72
C ASN A 108 -2.74 -12.73 30.67
N ALA A 109 -2.37 -11.47 30.85
CA ALA A 109 -2.62 -10.43 29.89
C ALA A 109 -1.70 -10.65 28.69
N ARG A 110 -2.28 -11.00 27.54
CA ARG A 110 -1.56 -11.10 26.26
C ARG A 110 -1.78 -9.84 25.47
N SER A 111 -0.70 -9.22 25.03
CA SER A 111 -0.78 -8.14 24.05
C SER A 111 -0.87 -8.72 22.65
N VAL A 112 -1.79 -8.20 21.85
CA VAL A 112 -2.00 -8.57 20.47
C VAL A 112 -1.81 -7.31 19.62
N THR A 113 -1.01 -7.40 18.57
CA THR A 113 -0.79 -6.31 17.62
C THR A 113 -1.66 -6.52 16.40
N GLU A 114 -2.54 -5.56 16.14
CA GLU A 114 -3.40 -5.49 14.97
C GLU A 114 -2.76 -4.59 13.92
N PHE A 115 -2.72 -5.05 12.66
CA PHE A 115 -2.17 -4.34 11.52
C PHE A 115 -3.30 -4.04 10.54
N TYR A 116 -3.52 -2.76 10.26
CA TYR A 116 -4.56 -2.28 9.36
C TYR A 116 -3.91 -1.74 8.08
N TYR A 117 -4.33 -2.27 6.93
CA TYR A 117 -3.94 -1.84 5.59
C TYR A 117 -5.20 -1.56 4.80
N ASP A 118 -5.62 -0.32 4.84
CA ASP A 118 -6.89 0.11 4.27
C ASP A 118 -6.70 0.68 2.85
N GLU A 119 -7.40 1.73 2.49
CA GLU A 119 -7.47 2.27 1.16
C GLU A 119 -6.08 2.58 0.56
N VAL A 120 -5.97 2.39 -0.76
CA VAL A 120 -4.80 2.82 -1.54
C VAL A 120 -5.19 4.04 -2.38
N TYR A 121 -4.41 5.09 -2.27
CA TYR A 121 -4.58 6.35 -2.96
C TYR A 121 -3.50 6.50 -4.03
N ILE A 122 -3.92 6.76 -5.25
CA ILE A 122 -3.04 6.99 -6.38
C ILE A 122 -3.18 8.44 -6.83
N PHE A 123 -2.06 9.15 -6.90
CA PHE A 123 -1.99 10.54 -7.33
C PHE A 123 -1.10 10.62 -8.57
N ASN A 124 -1.65 11.06 -9.68
CA ASN A 124 -0.92 11.21 -10.93
C ASN A 124 -0.66 12.69 -11.21
N PHE A 125 0.61 13.05 -11.30
CA PHE A 125 1.07 14.41 -11.54
C PHE A 125 1.63 14.57 -12.94
N LYS A 126 1.41 15.75 -13.53
CA LYS A 126 2.06 16.17 -14.77
C LYS A 126 3.51 16.60 -14.49
N VAL A 127 4.27 16.85 -15.56
CA VAL A 127 5.65 17.33 -15.49
C VAL A 127 5.77 18.68 -14.77
N ASP A 128 4.75 19.52 -14.85
CA ASP A 128 4.68 20.82 -14.18
C ASP A 128 4.32 20.73 -12.69
N GLY A 129 4.18 19.51 -12.15
CA GLY A 129 3.80 19.25 -10.76
C GLY A 129 2.31 19.42 -10.46
N SER A 130 1.47 19.75 -11.43
CA SER A 130 0.02 19.83 -11.24
C SER A 130 -0.59 18.43 -11.13
N LEU A 131 -1.58 18.24 -10.25
CA LEU A 131 -2.33 17.01 -10.15
C LEU A 131 -3.17 16.81 -11.43
N HIS A 132 -2.96 15.69 -12.12
CA HIS A 132 -3.70 15.34 -13.32
C HIS A 132 -4.99 14.61 -12.96
N TRP A 133 -4.89 13.54 -12.20
CA TRP A 133 -6.01 12.80 -11.63
C TRP A 133 -5.59 12.09 -10.34
N SER A 134 -6.57 11.70 -9.55
CA SER A 134 -6.38 10.81 -8.41
C SER A 134 -7.43 9.72 -8.40
N GLN A 135 -7.07 8.56 -7.86
CA GLN A 135 -7.96 7.41 -7.69
C GLN A 135 -7.79 6.80 -6.30
N THR A 136 -8.84 6.14 -5.84
CA THR A 136 -8.83 5.43 -4.56
C THR A 136 -9.29 3.98 -4.77
N ILE A 137 -8.43 3.03 -4.42
CA ILE A 137 -8.79 1.62 -4.35
C ILE A 137 -9.33 1.36 -2.95
N LEU A 138 -10.61 1.02 -2.88
CA LEU A 138 -11.25 0.66 -1.62
C LEU A 138 -10.86 -0.78 -1.27
N LYS A 139 -10.10 -0.94 -0.20
CA LYS A 139 -9.79 -2.22 0.43
C LYS A 139 -9.74 -2.02 1.93
N GLU A 140 -9.97 -3.08 2.67
CA GLU A 140 -9.88 -3.12 4.12
C GLU A 140 -9.23 -4.44 4.50
N GLN A 141 -8.08 -4.38 5.16
CA GLN A 141 -7.32 -5.56 5.54
C GLN A 141 -6.89 -5.42 7.00
N LEU A 142 -7.24 -6.43 7.79
CA LEU A 142 -6.82 -6.55 9.19
C LEU A 142 -6.09 -7.88 9.35
N SER A 143 -4.93 -7.83 9.97
CA SER A 143 -4.21 -9.02 10.40
C SER A 143 -3.70 -8.85 11.83
N THR A 144 -3.33 -9.95 12.47
CA THR A 144 -3.00 -9.97 13.89
C THR A 144 -1.73 -10.77 14.12
N ASP A 145 -0.76 -10.18 14.83
CA ASP A 145 0.52 -10.78 15.26
C ASP A 145 1.38 -11.38 14.12
N ASP A 146 1.10 -11.05 12.84
CA ASP A 146 1.81 -11.57 11.66
C ASP A 146 2.68 -10.53 10.94
N GLY A 147 2.77 -9.30 11.49
CA GLY A 147 3.50 -8.21 10.87
C GLY A 147 2.86 -7.67 9.58
N GLY A 148 1.62 -8.06 9.28
CA GLY A 148 0.90 -7.66 8.07
C GLY A 148 1.50 -8.23 6.79
N ILE A 149 2.15 -9.39 6.83
CA ILE A 149 2.88 -9.96 5.68
C ILE A 149 1.95 -10.35 4.52
N PHE A 150 0.69 -10.69 4.81
CA PHE A 150 -0.32 -11.07 3.83
C PHE A 150 -1.20 -9.88 3.37
N SER A 151 -0.92 -8.70 3.91
CA SER A 151 -1.66 -7.48 3.63
C SER A 151 -0.92 -6.56 2.65
N SER A 152 -1.51 -5.37 2.36
CA SER A 152 -1.02 -4.40 1.40
C SER A 152 -1.21 -4.87 -0.05
N PHE A 153 -0.41 -4.39 -1.00
CA PHE A 153 -0.59 -4.65 -2.42
C PHE A 153 0.75 -4.86 -3.15
N ALA A 154 0.68 -5.50 -4.32
CA ALA A 154 1.76 -5.60 -5.30
C ALA A 154 1.44 -4.70 -6.50
N PRO A 155 2.27 -3.70 -6.83
CA PRO A 155 2.10 -2.91 -8.02
C PRO A 155 2.70 -3.63 -9.24
N PHE A 156 2.00 -3.55 -10.37
CA PHE A 156 2.49 -3.99 -11.67
C PHE A 156 2.26 -2.87 -12.68
N ARG A 157 3.32 -2.48 -13.40
CA ARG A 157 3.29 -1.40 -14.39
C ARG A 157 3.34 -1.95 -15.82
N TYR A 158 2.48 -1.44 -16.67
CA TYR A 158 2.49 -1.71 -18.09
C TYR A 158 2.25 -0.43 -18.91
N PRO A 159 2.49 -0.44 -20.22
CA PRO A 159 2.54 0.81 -21.00
C PRO A 159 1.28 1.69 -20.96
N ILE A 160 0.10 1.10 -20.74
CA ILE A 160 -1.19 1.79 -20.77
C ILE A 160 -1.83 1.99 -19.40
N GLY A 161 -1.12 1.67 -18.31
CA GLY A 161 -1.65 1.83 -16.95
C GLY A 161 -0.91 1.02 -15.91
N ASN A 162 -1.55 0.83 -14.76
CA ASN A 162 -1.01 0.08 -13.64
C ASN A 162 -2.03 -0.91 -13.12
N VAL A 163 -1.56 -1.99 -12.51
CA VAL A 163 -2.37 -2.96 -11.78
C VAL A 163 -1.89 -3.02 -10.35
N TYR A 164 -2.82 -3.06 -9.41
CA TYR A 164 -2.55 -3.23 -7.99
C TYR A 164 -3.23 -4.50 -7.52
N LEU A 165 -2.43 -5.51 -7.15
CA LEU A 165 -2.93 -6.80 -6.69
C LEU A 165 -2.92 -6.84 -5.17
N PHE A 166 -3.99 -7.32 -4.58
CA PHE A 166 -4.12 -7.43 -3.13
C PHE A 166 -5.08 -8.57 -2.74
N ASN A 167 -4.89 -9.09 -1.54
CA ASN A 167 -5.80 -10.09 -0.97
C ASN A 167 -7.08 -9.40 -0.48
N ASP A 168 -8.23 -9.97 -0.83
CA ASP A 168 -9.49 -9.67 -0.16
C ASP A 168 -9.59 -10.56 1.08
N LEU A 169 -9.38 -9.95 2.24
CA LEU A 169 -9.45 -10.64 3.54
C LEU A 169 -10.85 -10.53 4.20
N SER A 170 -11.82 -9.93 3.52
CA SER A 170 -13.18 -9.70 4.04
C SER A 170 -14.05 -10.95 4.05
N SER A 171 -13.67 -12.00 3.31
CA SER A 171 -14.39 -13.27 3.20
C SER A 171 -13.64 -14.42 3.86
N ASN A 172 -14.33 -15.52 4.13
CA ASN A 172 -13.73 -16.74 4.68
C ASN A 172 -12.77 -17.46 3.69
N ALA A 173 -12.80 -17.06 2.41
CA ALA A 173 -11.89 -17.54 1.38
C ALA A 173 -10.98 -16.40 0.92
N THR A 174 -9.69 -16.64 0.85
CA THR A 174 -8.74 -15.65 0.33
C THR A 174 -8.93 -15.50 -1.17
N ARG A 175 -9.28 -14.30 -1.63
CA ARG A 175 -9.39 -13.96 -3.05
C ARG A 175 -8.29 -12.98 -3.41
N LEU A 176 -7.66 -13.18 -4.55
CA LEU A 176 -6.72 -12.22 -5.10
C LEU A 176 -7.46 -11.27 -6.04
N LEU A 177 -7.50 -10.00 -5.69
CA LEU A 177 -8.11 -8.96 -6.50
C LEU A 177 -7.04 -8.16 -7.24
N ALA A 178 -7.37 -7.72 -8.44
CA ALA A 178 -6.58 -6.81 -9.26
C ALA A 178 -7.37 -5.56 -9.59
N SER A 179 -6.89 -4.42 -9.16
CA SER A 179 -7.40 -3.12 -9.58
C SER A 179 -6.56 -2.60 -10.73
N TYR A 180 -7.19 -2.44 -11.90
CA TYR A 180 -6.59 -1.92 -13.13
C TYR A 180 -6.88 -0.43 -13.20
N ILE A 181 -5.86 0.39 -13.38
CA ILE A 181 -5.99 1.84 -13.54
C ILE A 181 -5.31 2.24 -14.84
N SER A 182 -6.07 2.84 -15.76
CA SER A 182 -5.56 3.31 -17.04
C SER A 182 -4.68 4.55 -16.86
N SER A 183 -3.95 4.93 -17.92
CA SER A 183 -3.18 6.19 -17.95
C SER A 183 -4.07 7.45 -17.81
N THR A 184 -5.36 7.33 -18.07
CA THR A 184 -6.36 8.42 -17.91
C THR A 184 -7.02 8.44 -16.53
N GLY A 185 -6.70 7.46 -15.67
CA GLY A 185 -7.28 7.35 -14.33
C GLY A 185 -8.58 6.51 -14.26
N GLU A 186 -9.02 5.89 -15.36
CA GLU A 186 -10.16 4.99 -15.33
C GLU A 186 -9.81 3.71 -14.56
N MET A 187 -10.68 3.31 -13.64
CA MET A 187 -10.45 2.17 -12.76
C MET A 187 -11.46 1.05 -13.01
N SER A 188 -10.96 -0.18 -13.04
CA SER A 188 -11.77 -1.39 -13.00
C SER A 188 -11.15 -2.42 -12.07
N MET A 189 -11.97 -3.24 -11.43
CA MET A 189 -11.52 -4.28 -10.50
C MET A 189 -11.97 -5.64 -11.00
N LYS A 190 -11.09 -6.64 -10.89
CA LYS A 190 -11.36 -8.03 -11.26
C LYS A 190 -10.74 -8.97 -10.25
N GLU A 191 -11.39 -10.09 -10.04
CA GLU A 191 -10.80 -11.23 -9.33
C GLU A 191 -9.86 -11.98 -10.26
N ILE A 192 -8.67 -12.31 -9.77
CA ILE A 192 -7.72 -13.15 -10.50
C ILE A 192 -8.11 -14.60 -10.28
N GLN A 193 -8.63 -15.21 -11.33
CA GLN A 193 -8.93 -16.64 -11.34
C GLN A 193 -7.64 -17.42 -11.60
N THR A 194 -7.38 -18.45 -10.83
CA THR A 194 -6.27 -19.37 -11.04
C THR A 194 -6.82 -20.75 -11.41
N SER A 195 -5.98 -21.52 -12.10
CA SER A 195 -6.30 -22.91 -12.44
C SER A 195 -6.28 -23.85 -11.24
N GLU A 196 -5.72 -23.41 -10.12
CA GLU A 196 -5.63 -24.14 -8.85
C GLU A 196 -6.41 -23.40 -7.77
N GLN A 197 -6.92 -24.12 -6.78
CA GLN A 197 -7.62 -23.50 -5.65
C GLN A 197 -6.65 -22.66 -4.83
N ILE A 198 -6.80 -21.34 -4.92
CA ILE A 198 -6.02 -20.36 -4.13
C ILE A 198 -6.42 -20.38 -2.65
N ASP A 199 -7.53 -20.98 -2.28
CA ASP A 199 -8.09 -20.95 -0.92
C ASP A 199 -7.12 -21.41 0.18
N GLU A 200 -6.09 -22.19 -0.19
CA GLU A 200 -5.03 -22.63 0.72
C GLU A 200 -3.76 -21.74 0.66
N TRP A 201 -3.73 -20.70 -0.19
CA TRP A 201 -2.54 -19.90 -0.43
C TRP A 201 -2.58 -18.58 0.35
N ASN A 202 -1.66 -18.42 1.25
CA ASN A 202 -1.43 -17.15 1.92
C ASN A 202 -0.48 -16.29 1.07
N ILE A 203 -1.03 -15.47 0.17
CA ILE A 203 -0.28 -14.64 -0.77
C ILE A 203 0.28 -13.42 -0.04
N MET A 204 1.53 -13.03 -0.35
CA MET A 204 2.25 -11.90 0.24
C MET A 204 2.41 -10.75 -0.76
N PRO A 205 1.36 -9.96 -1.06
CA PRO A 205 1.38 -9.00 -2.17
C PRO A 205 2.48 -7.95 -2.02
N ARG A 206 2.71 -7.44 -0.82
CA ARG A 206 3.75 -6.44 -0.53
C ARG A 206 5.15 -6.87 -0.97
N SER A 207 5.42 -8.16 -1.02
CA SER A 207 6.69 -8.73 -1.44
C SER A 207 6.74 -9.06 -2.93
N GLY A 208 5.66 -8.79 -3.67
CA GLY A 208 5.58 -8.99 -5.11
C GLY A 208 6.59 -8.15 -5.87
N LYS A 209 7.17 -8.73 -6.93
CA LYS A 209 8.14 -8.06 -7.81
C LYS A 209 7.79 -8.27 -9.27
N GLN A 210 7.69 -7.18 -10.01
CA GLN A 210 7.62 -7.22 -11.46
C GLN A 210 8.99 -7.66 -12.02
N ILE A 211 9.00 -8.73 -12.78
CA ILE A 211 10.22 -9.33 -13.35
C ILE A 211 10.36 -9.11 -14.85
N SER A 212 9.28 -8.74 -15.53
CA SER A 212 9.28 -8.38 -16.94
C SER A 212 8.14 -7.41 -17.26
N LYS A 213 8.00 -7.02 -18.53
CA LYS A 213 6.91 -6.16 -19.02
C LYS A 213 5.52 -6.81 -18.87
N SER A 214 5.46 -8.13 -18.69
CA SER A 214 4.20 -8.90 -18.62
C SER A 214 4.15 -9.89 -17.47
N GLU A 215 5.14 -9.91 -16.57
CA GLU A 215 5.21 -10.93 -15.53
C GLU A 215 5.49 -10.32 -14.14
N LEU A 216 4.74 -10.79 -13.16
CA LEU A 216 4.88 -10.48 -11.74
C LEU A 216 5.07 -11.80 -10.97
N ILE A 217 5.99 -11.81 -10.02
CA ILE A 217 6.14 -12.90 -9.05
C ILE A 217 5.75 -12.39 -7.68
N ILE A 218 4.90 -13.16 -6.99
CA ILE A 218 4.47 -12.87 -5.61
C ILE A 218 4.78 -14.09 -4.75
N PRO A 219 5.51 -13.95 -3.63
CA PRO A 219 5.67 -15.02 -2.67
C PRO A 219 4.33 -15.41 -2.05
N CYS A 220 4.18 -16.69 -1.74
CA CYS A 220 3.02 -17.21 -1.03
C CYS A 220 3.43 -18.35 -0.09
N MET A 221 2.60 -18.61 0.92
CA MET A 221 2.74 -19.79 1.77
C MET A 221 1.63 -20.78 1.46
N ILE A 222 2.01 -22.03 1.22
CA ILE A 222 1.11 -23.16 1.03
C ILE A 222 1.47 -24.19 2.10
N LYS A 223 0.58 -24.47 3.04
CA LYS A 223 0.82 -25.46 4.13
C LYS A 223 2.15 -25.24 4.82
N ASN A 224 2.64 -24.25 5.26
CA ASN A 224 3.94 -23.95 5.88
C ASN A 224 5.17 -23.98 4.94
N ASN A 225 4.98 -24.11 3.63
CA ASN A 225 6.07 -24.01 2.67
C ASN A 225 5.97 -22.69 1.90
N VAL A 226 7.12 -22.05 1.69
CA VAL A 226 7.21 -20.86 0.83
C VAL A 226 7.18 -21.32 -0.63
N SER A 227 6.32 -20.70 -1.42
CA SER A 227 6.18 -20.90 -2.85
C SER A 227 6.08 -19.56 -3.57
N PHE A 228 5.92 -19.56 -4.88
CA PHE A 228 5.84 -18.36 -5.69
C PHE A 228 4.70 -18.45 -6.70
N LEU A 229 3.81 -17.48 -6.65
CA LEU A 229 2.80 -17.28 -7.66
C LEU A 229 3.38 -16.41 -8.78
N LYS A 230 3.34 -16.93 -10.02
CA LYS A 230 3.71 -16.17 -11.21
C LYS A 230 2.45 -15.77 -11.96
N ILE A 231 2.25 -14.46 -12.13
CA ILE A 231 1.11 -13.89 -12.84
C ILE A 231 1.61 -13.29 -14.16
N LYS A 232 0.90 -13.59 -15.25
CA LYS A 232 1.12 -13.01 -16.58
C LYS A 232 -0.03 -12.07 -16.93
N PHE A 233 0.30 -10.88 -17.43
CA PHE A 233 -0.62 -9.84 -17.89
C PHE A 233 -0.59 -9.70 -19.40
#